data_5c52afc987dbd9a99bec229a1a140f95
#
_entry.id   5c52afc987dbd9a99bec229a1a140f95
#
_cell.length_a   1.000
_cell.length_b   1.000
_cell.length_c   1.000
_cell.angle_alpha   90.00
_cell.angle_beta   90.00
_cell.angle_gamma   90.00
#
_symmetry.space_group_name_H-M   'P 1'
#
loop_
_entity.id
_entity.type
_entity.pdbx_description
1 polymer ?
#
loop_
_entity_poly.entity_id
_entity_poly.type
_entity_poly.pdbx_seq_one_letter_code
_entity_poly.pdbx_strand_id
1 'polypeptide(L)'
;MSTYPAPRWPPHRPDPHEPIPVAPADPVTDDRYTDSLAAALLKRRTVVIAGVLDDQTVTRAAAELMTLDATGSDPIKLRLNAYGGTIQGAFSLIDIIDLLGVPVHAICVGRAGGPAVGVLAAAHRRIAARHAQLRLCEPDTSLEGTANQLTEQVHHYQDQIDRFYERLSAATRHSVGEIAADVRAGRYLDAQEAVAYGLIDSIS
;
A
#
# COMPACT_ATOMS: atom_id res chain seq x y z
N MET A 1 25.97 -72.83 28.98
CA MET A 1 26.17 -71.36 29.12
C MET A 1 25.12 -70.65 28.25
N SER A 2 24.06 -70.24 28.92
CA SER A 2 22.93 -69.57 28.24
C SER A 2 23.12 -68.08 28.40
N THR A 3 23.37 -67.37 27.30
CA THR A 3 23.50 -65.90 27.29
C THR A 3 22.13 -65.29 27.03
N TYR A 4 21.54 -64.71 28.09
CA TYR A 4 20.35 -63.86 27.96
C TYR A 4 20.75 -62.53 27.34
N PRO A 5 20.04 -62.07 26.28
CA PRO A 5 20.26 -60.75 25.75
C PRO A 5 19.72 -59.68 26.73
N ALA A 6 20.47 -58.58 26.90
CA ALA A 6 20.08 -57.46 27.73
C ALA A 6 18.77 -56.81 27.25
N PRO A 7 17.91 -56.35 28.17
CA PRO A 7 16.68 -55.69 27.85
C PRO A 7 16.96 -54.36 27.12
N ARG A 8 16.41 -54.21 25.88
CA ARG A 8 16.37 -52.91 25.20
C ARG A 8 15.33 -52.03 25.88
N TRP A 9 15.78 -50.95 26.48
CA TRP A 9 14.89 -49.92 26.98
C TRP A 9 14.14 -49.28 25.78
N PRO A 10 12.82 -48.97 25.94
CA PRO A 10 12.08 -48.25 24.89
C PRO A 10 12.69 -46.86 24.68
N PRO A 11 12.58 -46.28 23.48
CA PRO A 11 13.09 -44.95 23.22
C PRO A 11 12.45 -43.94 24.15
N HIS A 12 13.26 -42.96 24.58
CA HIS A 12 12.92 -41.86 25.46
C HIS A 12 11.51 -41.35 25.22
N ARG A 13 10.63 -41.40 26.23
CA ARG A 13 9.35 -40.70 26.18
C ARG A 13 9.66 -39.20 26.25
N PRO A 14 9.17 -38.40 25.31
CA PRO A 14 9.32 -36.94 25.42
C PRO A 14 8.68 -36.47 26.74
N ASP A 15 9.33 -35.54 27.43
CA ASP A 15 8.84 -34.90 28.64
C ASP A 15 7.50 -34.20 28.29
N PRO A 16 6.41 -34.42 29.07
CA PRO A 16 5.14 -33.73 28.83
C PRO A 16 5.24 -32.19 28.92
N HIS A 17 6.31 -31.65 29.43
CA HIS A 17 6.59 -30.24 29.56
C HIS A 17 7.65 -29.74 28.57
N GLU A 18 8.19 -30.60 27.71
CA GLU A 18 9.09 -30.16 26.65
C GLU A 18 8.28 -29.43 25.56
N PRO A 19 8.61 -28.16 25.28
CA PRO A 19 7.89 -27.44 24.23
C PRO A 19 8.09 -28.18 22.91
N ILE A 20 6.97 -28.56 22.28
CA ILE A 20 6.98 -29.17 20.96
C ILE A 20 7.76 -28.21 20.03
N PRO A 21 8.84 -28.66 19.36
CA PRO A 21 9.54 -27.83 18.40
C PRO A 21 8.54 -27.46 17.31
N VAL A 22 8.05 -26.23 17.37
CA VAL A 22 7.29 -25.64 16.25
C VAL A 22 8.34 -25.41 15.18
N ALA A 23 8.39 -26.28 14.20
CA ALA A 23 9.13 -25.99 12.98
C ALA A 23 8.66 -24.61 12.48
N PRO A 24 9.58 -23.68 12.13
CA PRO A 24 9.16 -22.45 11.49
C PRO A 24 8.30 -22.87 10.31
N ALA A 25 7.04 -22.48 10.34
CA ALA A 25 6.17 -22.65 9.18
C ALA A 25 6.82 -21.81 8.09
N ASP A 26 7.46 -22.46 7.12
CA ASP A 26 7.80 -21.82 5.87
C ASP A 26 6.49 -21.16 5.40
N PRO A 27 6.49 -19.86 5.08
CA PRO A 27 5.34 -19.27 4.46
C PRO A 27 5.13 -20.03 3.15
N VAL A 28 4.18 -20.97 3.16
CA VAL A 28 3.67 -21.57 1.93
C VAL A 28 2.89 -20.45 1.26
N THR A 29 3.60 -19.52 0.65
CA THR A 29 3.04 -18.68 -0.40
C THR A 29 2.79 -19.64 -1.56
N ASP A 30 1.57 -20.16 -1.62
CA ASP A 30 1.12 -20.87 -2.81
C ASP A 30 1.00 -19.80 -3.92
N ASP A 31 2.11 -19.55 -4.60
CA ASP A 31 2.21 -18.57 -5.68
C ASP A 31 1.10 -18.79 -6.72
N ARG A 32 0.71 -20.04 -6.96
CA ARG A 32 -0.37 -20.41 -7.88
C ARG A 32 -1.74 -19.93 -7.40
N TYR A 33 -1.98 -19.96 -6.08
CA TYR A 33 -3.22 -19.46 -5.51
C TYR A 33 -3.29 -17.92 -5.59
N THR A 34 -2.19 -17.28 -5.28
CA THR A 34 -2.04 -15.81 -5.37
C THR A 34 -2.20 -15.34 -6.82
N ASP A 35 -1.57 -16.01 -7.78
CA ASP A 35 -1.70 -15.71 -9.21
C ASP A 35 -3.12 -15.93 -9.72
N SER A 36 -3.79 -17.00 -9.27
CA SER A 36 -5.18 -17.28 -9.68
C SER A 36 -6.17 -16.23 -9.15
N LEU A 37 -5.95 -15.73 -7.92
CA LEU A 37 -6.74 -14.63 -7.35
C LEU A 37 -6.50 -13.31 -8.07
N ALA A 38 -5.24 -12.98 -8.34
CA ALA A 38 -4.89 -11.79 -9.10
C ALA A 38 -5.54 -11.81 -10.48
N ALA A 39 -5.46 -12.93 -11.20
CA ALA A 39 -6.11 -13.10 -12.49
C ALA A 39 -7.65 -12.98 -12.41
N ALA A 40 -8.28 -13.50 -11.35
CA ALA A 40 -9.72 -13.36 -11.15
C ALA A 40 -10.15 -11.91 -10.85
N LEU A 41 -9.32 -11.14 -10.14
CA LEU A 41 -9.55 -9.72 -9.89
C LEU A 41 -9.37 -8.89 -11.15
N LEU A 42 -8.33 -9.15 -11.94
CA LEU A 42 -8.10 -8.49 -13.23
C LEU A 42 -9.26 -8.70 -14.21
N LYS A 43 -9.83 -9.91 -14.28
CA LYS A 43 -11.05 -10.18 -15.06
C LYS A 43 -12.24 -9.32 -14.65
N ARG A 44 -12.27 -8.86 -13.38
CA ARG A 44 -13.29 -7.94 -12.85
C ARG A 44 -12.86 -6.47 -12.90
N ARG A 45 -11.79 -6.18 -13.64
CA ARG A 45 -11.18 -4.85 -13.75
C ARG A 45 -10.85 -4.27 -12.37
N THR A 46 -10.27 -5.09 -11.51
CA THR A 46 -9.95 -4.70 -10.13
C THR A 46 -8.47 -4.88 -9.88
N VAL A 47 -7.80 -3.80 -9.52
CA VAL A 47 -6.40 -3.74 -9.05
C VAL A 47 -6.41 -3.60 -7.54
N VAL A 48 -5.50 -4.28 -6.86
CA VAL A 48 -5.36 -4.20 -5.40
C VAL A 48 -3.96 -3.71 -5.05
N ILE A 49 -3.90 -2.61 -4.30
CA ILE A 49 -2.67 -2.08 -3.70
C ILE A 49 -2.80 -2.27 -2.19
N ALA A 50 -1.92 -3.07 -1.60
CA ALA A 50 -1.90 -3.34 -0.17
C ALA A 50 -0.48 -3.24 0.40
N GLY A 51 -0.36 -2.79 1.65
CA GLY A 51 0.92 -2.70 2.35
C GLY A 51 1.64 -1.38 2.12
N VAL A 52 2.84 -1.43 1.58
CA VAL A 52 3.71 -0.27 1.30
C VAL A 52 3.79 -0.06 -0.21
N LEU A 53 3.85 1.19 -0.64
CA LEU A 53 4.12 1.55 -2.04
C LEU A 53 5.64 1.47 -2.29
N ASP A 54 6.15 0.25 -2.36
CA ASP A 54 7.51 -0.05 -2.79
C ASP A 54 7.57 -0.27 -4.31
N ASP A 55 8.76 -0.38 -4.86
CA ASP A 55 8.98 -0.52 -6.31
C ASP A 55 8.27 -1.73 -6.90
N GLN A 56 8.20 -2.84 -6.17
CA GLN A 56 7.51 -4.05 -6.63
C GLN A 56 5.99 -3.84 -6.69
N THR A 57 5.41 -3.30 -5.65
CA THR A 57 3.97 -3.00 -5.57
C THR A 57 3.58 -1.99 -6.64
N VAL A 58 4.37 -0.94 -6.81
CA VAL A 58 4.15 0.11 -7.82
C VAL A 58 4.23 -0.45 -9.23
N THR A 59 5.31 -1.19 -9.55
CA THR A 59 5.51 -1.78 -10.90
C THR A 59 4.37 -2.75 -11.25
N ARG A 60 3.97 -3.60 -10.31
CA ARG A 60 2.84 -4.52 -10.52
C ARG A 60 1.53 -3.78 -10.75
N ALA A 61 1.19 -2.84 -9.88
CA ALA A 61 -0.05 -2.06 -10.00
C ALA A 61 -0.09 -1.24 -11.31
N ALA A 62 1.04 -0.67 -11.71
CA ALA A 62 1.22 0.04 -12.97
C ALA A 62 0.92 -0.85 -14.17
N ALA A 63 1.54 -2.04 -14.23
CA ALA A 63 1.32 -2.99 -15.30
C ALA A 63 -0.14 -3.47 -15.37
N GLU A 64 -0.77 -3.73 -14.21
CA GLU A 64 -2.18 -4.11 -14.13
C GLU A 64 -3.11 -2.99 -14.64
N LEU A 65 -2.89 -1.73 -14.22
CA LEU A 65 -3.67 -0.56 -14.65
C LEU A 65 -3.57 -0.36 -16.18
N MET A 66 -2.35 -0.34 -16.72
CA MET A 66 -2.12 -0.17 -18.16
C MET A 66 -2.70 -1.32 -18.98
N THR A 67 -2.63 -2.56 -18.48
CA THR A 67 -3.24 -3.73 -19.14
C THR A 67 -4.76 -3.59 -19.18
N LEU A 68 -5.38 -3.13 -18.09
CA LEU A 68 -6.82 -2.94 -18.06
C LEU A 68 -7.28 -1.78 -18.95
N ASP A 69 -6.51 -0.71 -19.05
CA ASP A 69 -6.79 0.37 -19.98
C ASP A 69 -6.79 -0.11 -21.44
N ALA A 70 -5.79 -0.90 -21.82
CA ALA A 70 -5.66 -1.46 -23.17
C ALA A 70 -6.75 -2.51 -23.52
N THR A 71 -7.40 -3.11 -22.52
CA THR A 71 -8.31 -4.25 -22.75
C THR A 71 -9.79 -3.94 -22.58
N GLY A 72 -10.19 -2.69 -22.37
CA GLY A 72 -11.60 -2.33 -22.28
C GLY A 72 -11.84 -0.90 -21.84
N SER A 73 -13.07 -0.43 -22.00
CA SER A 73 -13.49 0.95 -21.71
C SER A 73 -14.23 1.14 -20.38
N ASP A 74 -14.56 0.06 -19.67
CA ASP A 74 -15.22 0.17 -18.37
C ASP A 74 -14.27 0.72 -17.30
N PRO A 75 -14.79 1.41 -16.28
CA PRO A 75 -13.98 1.93 -15.18
C PRO A 75 -13.14 0.84 -14.48
N ILE A 76 -11.90 1.20 -14.12
CA ILE A 76 -11.02 0.37 -13.32
C ILE A 76 -11.31 0.60 -11.84
N LYS A 77 -11.45 -0.48 -11.06
CA LYS A 77 -11.62 -0.43 -9.61
C LYS A 77 -10.26 -0.59 -8.95
N LEU A 78 -9.80 0.45 -8.25
CA LEU A 78 -8.56 0.40 -7.47
C LEU A 78 -8.91 0.22 -5.99
N ARG A 79 -8.60 -0.93 -5.41
CA ARG A 79 -8.73 -1.18 -3.97
C ARG A 79 -7.43 -0.84 -3.27
N LEU A 80 -7.49 0.11 -2.34
CA LEU A 80 -6.34 0.65 -1.65
C LEU A 80 -6.40 0.31 -0.16
N ASN A 81 -5.36 -0.36 0.34
CA ASN A 81 -5.09 -0.58 1.76
C ASN A 81 -3.58 -0.44 2.00
N ALA A 82 -3.06 0.78 1.86
CA ALA A 82 -1.64 1.07 1.94
C ALA A 82 -1.37 2.16 2.99
N TYR A 83 -0.32 1.98 3.78
CA TYR A 83 -0.05 2.82 4.94
C TYR A 83 1.24 3.63 4.85
N GLY A 84 1.96 3.55 3.75
CA GLY A 84 3.21 4.25 3.53
C GLY A 84 3.79 3.95 2.15
N GLY A 85 5.01 4.38 1.94
CA GLY A 85 5.76 4.16 0.71
C GLY A 85 6.61 5.35 0.33
N THR A 86 7.21 5.29 -0.86
CA THR A 86 8.02 6.37 -1.41
C THR A 86 7.15 7.39 -2.15
N ILE A 87 7.58 8.65 -2.13
CA ILE A 87 6.90 9.70 -2.89
C ILE A 87 7.01 9.45 -4.40
N GLN A 88 8.12 8.90 -4.86
CA GLN A 88 8.35 8.52 -6.26
C GLN A 88 7.38 7.44 -6.71
N GLY A 89 7.15 6.42 -5.86
CA GLY A 89 6.17 5.37 -6.12
C GLY A 89 4.74 5.91 -6.22
N ALA A 90 4.39 6.88 -5.36
CA ALA A 90 3.09 7.55 -5.46
C ALA A 90 2.96 8.34 -6.75
N PHE A 91 3.96 9.15 -7.12
CA PHE A 91 3.92 9.91 -8.38
C PHE A 91 3.82 9.01 -9.61
N SER A 92 4.56 7.90 -9.64
CA SER A 92 4.45 6.93 -10.74
C SER A 92 3.01 6.42 -10.93
N LEU A 93 2.31 6.11 -9.84
CA LEU A 93 0.92 5.67 -9.91
C LEU A 93 -0.05 6.81 -10.23
N ILE A 94 0.18 8.02 -9.70
CA ILE A 94 -0.60 9.22 -10.00
C ILE A 94 -0.51 9.53 -11.50
N ASP A 95 0.70 9.60 -12.05
CA ASP A 95 0.93 9.88 -13.46
C ASP A 95 0.28 8.82 -14.36
N ILE A 96 0.35 7.55 -13.97
CA ILE A 96 -0.34 6.49 -14.70
C ILE A 96 -1.85 6.72 -14.66
N ILE A 97 -2.44 6.95 -13.48
CA ILE A 97 -3.89 7.21 -13.35
C ILE A 97 -4.33 8.40 -14.22
N ASP A 98 -3.52 9.45 -14.28
CA ASP A 98 -3.79 10.64 -15.07
C ASP A 98 -3.67 10.40 -16.59
N LEU A 99 -2.86 9.41 -17.03
CA LEU A 99 -2.64 9.05 -18.43
C LEU A 99 -3.61 7.99 -18.96
N LEU A 100 -4.35 7.28 -18.08
CA LEU A 100 -5.31 6.26 -18.53
C LEU A 100 -6.46 6.89 -19.30
N GLY A 101 -6.88 6.21 -20.37
CA GLY A 101 -8.05 6.59 -21.17
C GLY A 101 -9.38 6.23 -20.49
N VAL A 102 -9.36 5.39 -19.45
CA VAL A 102 -10.55 4.95 -18.71
C VAL A 102 -10.56 5.47 -17.28
N PRO A 103 -11.73 5.78 -16.70
CA PRO A 103 -11.80 6.30 -15.34
C PRO A 103 -11.39 5.27 -14.29
N VAL A 104 -10.66 5.73 -13.26
CA VAL A 104 -10.28 4.95 -12.07
C VAL A 104 -11.18 5.31 -10.91
N HIS A 105 -11.81 4.30 -10.30
CA HIS A 105 -12.60 4.41 -9.07
C HIS A 105 -11.82 3.80 -7.92
N ALA A 106 -11.23 4.62 -7.07
CA ALA A 106 -10.47 4.15 -5.91
C ALA A 106 -11.37 3.95 -4.70
N ILE A 107 -11.17 2.84 -4.02
CA ILE A 107 -11.88 2.48 -2.78
C ILE A 107 -10.83 2.23 -1.70
N CYS A 108 -10.75 3.10 -0.72
CA CYS A 108 -9.94 2.86 0.47
C CYS A 108 -10.64 1.80 1.35
N VAL A 109 -9.97 0.66 1.54
CA VAL A 109 -10.43 -0.44 2.38
C VAL A 109 -9.41 -0.65 3.50
N GLY A 110 -9.75 -0.28 4.71
CA GLY A 110 -8.83 -0.33 5.85
C GLY A 110 -8.10 0.99 6.05
N ARG A 111 -7.00 1.26 5.36
CA ARG A 111 -6.24 2.50 5.57
C ARG A 111 -5.55 3.03 4.31
N ALA A 112 -5.37 4.35 4.26
CA ALA A 112 -4.49 5.03 3.32
C ALA A 112 -3.64 6.04 4.09
N GLY A 113 -2.30 5.96 3.98
CA GLY A 113 -1.39 6.84 4.71
C GLY A 113 -0.28 7.42 3.84
N GLY A 114 0.12 8.66 4.11
CA GLY A 114 1.20 9.33 3.41
C GLY A 114 1.03 9.31 1.89
N PRO A 115 2.00 8.76 1.13
CA PRO A 115 1.96 8.75 -0.34
C PRO A 115 0.72 8.06 -0.92
N ALA A 116 0.15 7.06 -0.24
CA ALA A 116 -1.05 6.36 -0.69
C ALA A 116 -2.30 7.26 -0.72
N VAL A 117 -2.33 8.32 0.10
CA VAL A 117 -3.41 9.34 0.05
C VAL A 117 -3.36 10.09 -1.27
N GLY A 118 -2.17 10.37 -1.80
CA GLY A 118 -2.00 11.00 -3.12
C GLY A 118 -2.53 10.13 -4.27
N VAL A 119 -2.26 8.82 -4.21
CA VAL A 119 -2.81 7.86 -5.20
C VAL A 119 -4.35 7.82 -5.13
N LEU A 120 -4.92 7.82 -3.91
CA LEU A 120 -6.37 7.91 -3.72
C LEU A 120 -6.93 9.22 -4.30
N ALA A 121 -6.27 10.34 -4.03
CA ALA A 121 -6.66 11.67 -4.49
C ALA A 121 -6.57 11.86 -6.01
N ALA A 122 -5.79 11.03 -6.72
CA ALA A 122 -5.67 11.05 -8.17
C ALA A 122 -6.85 10.36 -8.88
N ALA A 123 -7.60 9.52 -8.17
CA ALA A 123 -8.69 8.78 -8.76
C ALA A 123 -9.88 9.69 -9.16
N HIS A 124 -10.57 9.31 -10.23
CA HIS A 124 -11.75 10.02 -10.75
C HIS A 124 -12.96 9.91 -9.82
N ARG A 125 -13.05 8.82 -9.06
CA ARG A 125 -14.03 8.65 -7.99
C ARG A 125 -13.33 8.04 -6.78
N ARG A 126 -13.50 8.71 -5.64
CA ARG A 126 -12.80 8.39 -4.40
C ARG A 126 -13.81 7.94 -3.35
N ILE A 127 -13.69 6.71 -2.89
CA ILE A 127 -14.63 6.09 -1.95
C ILE A 127 -13.83 5.58 -0.76
N ALA A 128 -14.42 5.64 0.44
CA ALA A 128 -13.89 4.94 1.60
C ALA A 128 -14.91 3.95 2.15
N ALA A 129 -14.43 2.80 2.59
CA ALA A 129 -15.22 1.91 3.43
C ALA A 129 -15.50 2.59 4.78
N ARG A 130 -16.63 2.27 5.42
CA ARG A 130 -17.09 2.91 6.67
C ARG A 130 -16.03 3.00 7.77
N HIS A 131 -15.18 1.98 7.88
CA HIS A 131 -14.14 1.90 8.92
C HIS A 131 -12.75 2.23 8.38
N ALA A 132 -12.66 2.79 7.18
CA ALA A 132 -11.39 3.22 6.63
C ALA A 132 -10.82 4.40 7.39
N GLN A 133 -9.51 4.42 7.53
CA GLN A 133 -8.75 5.52 8.15
C GLN A 133 -7.75 6.08 7.14
N LEU A 134 -7.74 7.38 7.01
CA LEU A 134 -6.76 8.09 6.20
C LEU A 134 -5.79 8.80 7.14
N ARG A 135 -4.52 8.85 6.77
CA ARG A 135 -3.50 9.57 7.52
C ARG A 135 -2.72 10.49 6.59
N LEU A 136 -2.82 11.78 6.85
CA LEU A 136 -1.94 12.75 6.26
C LEU A 136 -0.63 12.74 7.04
N CYS A 137 0.44 12.25 6.44
CA CYS A 137 1.77 12.24 7.05
C CYS A 137 2.83 12.27 5.95
N GLU A 138 4.00 12.77 6.30
CA GLU A 138 5.14 12.79 5.39
C GLU A 138 5.55 11.37 5.02
N PRO A 139 5.99 11.15 3.75
CA PRO A 139 6.60 9.90 3.33
C PRO A 139 7.89 9.64 4.12
N ASP A 140 8.13 8.38 4.46
CA ASP A 140 9.42 7.98 5.01
C ASP A 140 10.50 8.12 3.92
N THR A 141 11.63 8.73 4.27
CA THR A 141 12.78 8.84 3.37
C THR A 141 14.07 8.56 4.11
N SER A 142 15.03 7.96 3.42
CA SER A 142 16.42 7.82 3.88
C SER A 142 17.32 8.47 2.84
N LEU A 143 18.25 9.33 3.30
CA LEU A 143 19.19 10.01 2.45
C LEU A 143 20.60 9.62 2.86
N GLU A 144 21.43 9.23 1.89
CA GLU A 144 22.82 8.80 2.13
C GLU A 144 23.75 9.44 1.12
N GLY A 145 24.98 9.77 1.56
CA GLY A 145 25.99 10.34 0.69
C GLY A 145 26.93 11.33 1.39
N THR A 146 27.69 12.05 0.60
CA THR A 146 28.54 13.16 1.08
C THR A 146 27.68 14.37 1.45
N ALA A 147 28.21 15.30 2.24
CA ALA A 147 27.47 16.48 2.68
C ALA A 147 26.84 17.28 1.52
N ASN A 148 27.57 17.44 0.40
CA ASN A 148 27.02 18.13 -0.77
C ASN A 148 25.88 17.35 -1.43
N GLN A 149 26.03 16.01 -1.57
CA GLN A 149 24.98 15.15 -2.12
C GLN A 149 23.74 15.16 -1.24
N LEU A 150 23.90 15.14 0.10
CA LEU A 150 22.78 15.23 1.03
C LEU A 150 22.03 16.56 0.88
N THR A 151 22.75 17.68 0.73
CA THR A 151 22.11 18.98 0.52
C THR A 151 21.26 18.98 -0.76
N GLU A 152 21.80 18.49 -1.87
CA GLU A 152 21.09 18.39 -3.14
C GLU A 152 19.87 17.45 -3.04
N GLN A 153 20.02 16.30 -2.39
CA GLN A 153 18.92 15.34 -2.17
C GLN A 153 17.80 15.93 -1.33
N VAL A 154 18.12 16.68 -0.26
CA VAL A 154 17.14 17.37 0.57
C VAL A 154 16.35 18.39 -0.24
N HIS A 155 16.99 19.22 -1.06
CA HIS A 155 16.29 20.19 -1.92
C HIS A 155 15.38 19.48 -2.91
N HIS A 156 15.88 18.44 -3.59
CA HIS A 156 15.08 17.66 -4.53
C HIS A 156 13.87 17.00 -3.85
N TYR A 157 14.05 16.46 -2.65
CA TYR A 157 12.97 15.88 -1.87
C TYR A 157 11.92 16.92 -1.45
N GLN A 158 12.37 18.11 -1.05
CA GLN A 158 11.47 19.22 -0.74
C GLN A 158 10.60 19.62 -1.93
N ASP A 159 11.21 19.75 -3.13
CA ASP A 159 10.48 20.04 -4.37
C ASP A 159 9.42 18.97 -4.67
N GLN A 160 9.72 17.69 -4.39
CA GLN A 160 8.75 16.61 -4.56
C GLN A 160 7.60 16.69 -3.54
N ILE A 161 7.90 16.99 -2.28
CA ILE A 161 6.90 17.19 -1.23
C ILE A 161 5.97 18.36 -1.59
N ASP A 162 6.50 19.47 -2.08
CA ASP A 162 5.70 20.63 -2.46
C ASP A 162 4.73 20.29 -3.61
N ARG A 163 5.19 19.59 -4.64
CA ARG A 163 4.32 19.07 -5.72
C ARG A 163 3.25 18.11 -5.20
N PHE A 164 3.61 17.28 -4.23
CA PHE A 164 2.65 16.37 -3.60
C PHE A 164 1.56 17.12 -2.84
N TYR A 165 1.93 18.18 -2.12
CA TYR A 165 0.97 19.05 -1.44
C TYR A 165 0.09 19.82 -2.42
N GLU A 166 0.65 20.29 -3.54
CA GLU A 166 -0.12 20.91 -4.63
C GLU A 166 -1.16 19.93 -5.20
N ARG A 167 -0.78 18.66 -5.40
CA ARG A 167 -1.70 17.64 -5.89
C ARG A 167 -2.84 17.37 -4.90
N LEU A 168 -2.54 17.29 -3.60
CA LEU A 168 -3.56 17.12 -2.57
C LEU A 168 -4.46 18.36 -2.45
N SER A 169 -3.89 19.56 -2.56
CA SER A 169 -4.64 20.83 -2.59
C SER A 169 -5.62 20.89 -3.77
N ALA A 170 -5.19 20.47 -4.95
CA ALA A 170 -6.04 20.39 -6.14
C ALA A 170 -7.20 19.38 -6.01
N ALA A 171 -6.98 18.28 -5.27
CA ALA A 171 -7.99 17.24 -5.06
C ALA A 171 -8.95 17.56 -3.91
N THR A 172 -8.57 18.46 -3.00
CA THR A 172 -9.34 18.89 -1.84
C THR A 172 -9.70 20.38 -1.97
N ARG A 173 -10.33 20.97 -0.97
CA ARG A 173 -10.61 22.42 -0.94
C ARG A 173 -9.66 23.18 0.00
N HIS A 174 -8.56 22.52 0.39
CA HIS A 174 -7.57 23.07 1.31
C HIS A 174 -6.42 23.70 0.54
N SER A 175 -5.88 24.79 1.09
CA SER A 175 -4.67 25.42 0.56
C SER A 175 -3.45 24.52 0.80
N VAL A 176 -2.39 24.71 0.00
CA VAL A 176 -1.11 23.99 0.16
C VAL A 176 -0.56 24.15 1.58
N GLY A 177 -0.71 25.33 2.18
CA GLY A 177 -0.25 25.60 3.56
C GLY A 177 -1.01 24.79 4.62
N GLU A 178 -2.35 24.65 4.48
CA GLU A 178 -3.16 23.81 5.36
C GLU A 178 -2.80 22.33 5.21
N ILE A 179 -2.65 21.85 3.96
CA ILE A 179 -2.19 20.48 3.69
C ILE A 179 -0.84 20.21 4.34
N ALA A 180 0.12 21.13 4.18
CA ALA A 180 1.45 21.00 4.78
C ALA A 180 1.41 20.97 6.31
N ALA A 181 0.53 21.77 6.94
CA ALA A 181 0.35 21.76 8.38
C ALA A 181 -0.24 20.44 8.88
N ASP A 182 -1.28 19.93 8.20
CA ASP A 182 -1.94 18.67 8.55
C ASP A 182 -1.02 17.46 8.35
N VAL A 183 -0.22 17.46 7.28
CA VAL A 183 0.77 16.40 7.02
C VAL A 183 1.87 16.38 8.08
N ARG A 184 2.41 17.54 8.46
CA ARG A 184 3.40 17.64 9.55
C ARG A 184 2.83 17.23 10.90
N ALA A 185 1.55 17.50 11.14
CA ALA A 185 0.85 17.05 12.35
C ALA A 185 0.56 15.54 12.36
N GLY A 186 0.69 14.86 11.21
CA GLY A 186 0.35 13.45 11.08
C GLY A 186 -1.14 13.18 11.27
N ARG A 187 -2.00 14.05 10.72
CA ARG A 187 -3.44 14.08 10.96
C ARG A 187 -4.13 12.79 10.50
N TYR A 188 -4.90 12.19 11.39
CA TYR A 188 -5.81 11.09 11.08
C TYR A 188 -7.20 11.63 10.73
N LEU A 189 -7.83 10.97 9.75
CA LEU A 189 -9.19 11.24 9.33
C LEU A 189 -9.95 9.91 9.26
N ASP A 190 -11.11 9.84 9.88
CA ASP A 190 -12.06 8.78 9.62
C ASP A 190 -12.76 9.00 8.26
N ALA A 191 -13.64 8.07 7.87
CA ALA A 191 -14.31 8.17 6.58
C ALA A 191 -15.21 9.41 6.46
N GLN A 192 -15.85 9.87 7.55
CA GLN A 192 -16.72 11.07 7.55
C GLN A 192 -15.88 12.34 7.49
N GLU A 193 -14.82 12.40 8.27
CA GLU A 193 -13.86 13.50 8.25
C GLU A 193 -13.17 13.61 6.89
N ALA A 194 -12.85 12.48 6.24
CA ALA A 194 -12.24 12.48 4.93
C ALA A 194 -13.18 12.99 3.82
N VAL A 195 -14.50 12.76 3.94
CA VAL A 195 -15.50 13.40 3.07
C VAL A 195 -15.54 14.90 3.30
N ALA A 196 -15.63 15.32 4.57
CA ALA A 196 -15.67 16.74 4.93
C ALA A 196 -14.39 17.49 4.48
N TYR A 197 -13.25 16.80 4.54
CA TYR A 197 -11.96 17.30 4.07
C TYR A 197 -11.85 17.38 2.54
N GLY A 198 -12.69 16.64 1.82
CA GLY A 198 -12.67 16.58 0.35
C GLY A 198 -11.68 15.57 -0.22
N LEU A 199 -11.10 14.71 0.60
CA LEU A 199 -10.21 13.62 0.13
C LEU A 199 -10.98 12.48 -0.51
N ILE A 200 -12.22 12.23 -0.10
CA ILE A 200 -13.11 11.24 -0.68
C ILE A 200 -14.47 11.83 -1.00
N ASP A 201 -15.17 11.21 -1.95
CA ASP A 201 -16.44 11.70 -2.47
C ASP A 201 -17.64 11.06 -1.76
N SER A 202 -17.47 9.80 -1.28
CA SER A 202 -18.55 9.05 -0.62
C SER A 202 -18.03 7.90 0.23
N ILE A 203 -18.88 7.46 1.17
CA ILE A 203 -18.65 6.27 2.00
C ILE A 203 -19.50 5.12 1.44
N SER A 204 -18.92 3.91 1.38
CA SER A 204 -19.62 2.68 0.95
C SER A 204 -20.12 1.85 2.13
#